data_3f52fe05e06c67ee288c59aff67d468d
#
_entry.id   3f52fe05e06c67ee288c59aff67d468d
#
_cell.length_a   1.000
_cell.length_b   1.000
_cell.length_c   1.000
_cell.angle_alpha   90.00
_cell.angle_beta   90.00
_cell.angle_gamma   90.00
#
_symmetry.space_group_name_H-M   'P 1'
#
loop_
_entity.id
_entity.type
_entity.pdbx_description
1 polymer ?
#
loop_
_entity_poly.entity_id
_entity_poly.type
_entity_poly.pdbx_seq_one_letter_code
_entity_poly.pdbx_strand_id
1 'polypeptide(L)'
;MYKKSKTTNLILALFLVMLVFSGCSGKKAENDPAIPSVETETPSGNSLNTEYPLTITDSTGNEVTIPEKPMNVVSLAPSITETFFALGVEELLVGRTEYCDYPSEVSGIESIGTLQEPNIEKIAELEADLVIASTHFKEEAQKKLEELGITVLVLNPNDSFEGVYDVIGKMGTVLDAQSKAEEIVDSMKEKVSSVEEKVKELSSPSVYYVVGYGEYGDYTAGKGTFISEMIERAGGINVADDVEGWSYSLEKLVEHDPQIILVSKYYETKSGFISTEGYKELTAVKEEKVMEIDSNLIDRQGPRLADGFEALAKAIHQDDFR
;
A
#
# COMPACT_ATOMS: atom_id res chain seq x y z
N MET A 1 16.98 45.45 25.41
CA MET A 1 16.01 46.16 26.26
C MET A 1 14.89 45.18 26.56
N TYR A 2 14.88 44.64 27.74
CA TYR A 2 13.90 44.79 28.81
C TYR A 2 12.56 44.12 28.51
N LYS A 3 11.92 43.24 29.29
CA LYS A 3 12.08 42.88 30.71
C LYS A 3 11.24 41.61 30.99
N LYS A 4 11.75 40.80 31.88
CA LYS A 4 11.19 39.75 32.71
C LYS A 4 9.89 40.11 33.45
N SER A 5 9.11 39.10 33.84
CA SER A 5 8.56 38.84 35.18
C SER A 5 7.68 37.59 35.18
N LYS A 6 7.96 36.43 35.81
CA LYS A 6 7.89 36.05 37.24
C LYS A 6 6.47 36.36 37.82
N THR A 7 5.73 35.45 38.43
CA THR A 7 5.86 34.55 39.61
C THR A 7 4.55 33.79 39.78
N THR A 8 4.52 32.50 40.09
CA THR A 8 4.53 31.81 41.38
C THR A 8 3.21 31.83 42.19
N ASN A 9 2.70 30.68 42.56
CA ASN A 9 2.25 30.07 43.83
C ASN A 9 1.02 29.17 43.61
N LEU A 10 1.08 27.85 43.79
CA LEU A 10 1.15 27.06 45.04
C LEU A 10 0.00 27.37 46.04
N ILE A 11 -0.96 26.45 46.18
CA ILE A 11 -1.55 26.08 47.49
C ILE A 11 -2.17 24.67 47.40
N LEU A 12 -1.67 23.86 48.29
CA LEU A 12 -2.02 22.55 48.77
C LEU A 12 -3.22 22.65 49.75
N ALA A 13 -4.20 21.78 49.61
CA ALA A 13 -5.09 21.47 50.75
C ALA A 13 -5.61 20.05 50.72
N LEU A 14 -5.07 19.29 51.59
CA LEU A 14 -5.43 18.00 52.13
C LEU A 14 -6.72 18.09 52.94
N PHE A 15 -7.70 17.20 52.78
CA PHE A 15 -8.63 16.86 53.84
C PHE A 15 -8.97 15.37 53.81
N LEU A 16 -8.47 14.72 54.82
CA LEU A 16 -8.74 13.38 55.30
C LEU A 16 -9.82 13.48 56.38
N VAL A 17 -10.91 12.74 56.26
CA VAL A 17 -11.72 12.36 57.47
C VAL A 17 -12.19 10.93 57.35
N MET A 18 -11.82 10.23 58.35
CA MET A 18 -12.12 8.85 58.72
C MET A 18 -13.43 8.72 59.53
N LEU A 19 -13.88 7.47 59.60
CA LEU A 19 -14.52 6.78 60.79
C LEU A 19 -16.07 6.86 60.84
N VAL A 20 -16.84 5.89 61.33
CA VAL A 20 -16.58 4.62 62.07
C VAL A 20 -17.91 3.86 62.20
N PHE A 21 -17.88 2.54 62.28
CA PHE A 21 -18.68 1.56 63.09
C PHE A 21 -20.21 1.70 63.21
N SER A 22 -21.01 0.73 63.29
CA SER A 22 -21.20 -0.55 64.01
C SER A 22 -22.57 -1.08 63.62
N GLY A 23 -22.92 -2.28 63.49
CA GLY A 23 -22.76 -3.45 64.26
C GLY A 23 -24.08 -4.14 64.51
N CYS A 24 -24.05 -5.45 64.45
CA CYS A 24 -24.89 -6.45 65.11
C CYS A 24 -26.26 -6.87 64.57
N SER A 25 -26.32 -8.05 64.06
CA SER A 25 -26.93 -9.28 64.64
C SER A 25 -28.46 -9.43 64.61
N GLY A 26 -28.93 -10.49 63.94
CA GLY A 26 -30.26 -11.07 64.04
C GLY A 26 -30.46 -12.28 63.15
N LYS A 27 -30.65 -13.42 63.73
CA LYS A 27 -30.75 -14.78 63.16
C LYS A 27 -32.06 -15.07 62.43
N LYS A 28 -31.93 -16.04 61.42
CA LYS A 28 -32.90 -17.06 60.97
C LYS A 28 -33.98 -16.68 59.95
N ALA A 29 -33.93 -17.23 58.79
CA ALA A 29 -34.72 -18.38 58.35
C ALA A 29 -34.38 -18.74 56.92
N GLU A 30 -34.27 -20.05 56.65
CA GLU A 30 -34.20 -20.71 55.37
C GLU A 30 -35.30 -20.23 54.43
N ASN A 31 -34.88 -19.87 53.21
CA ASN A 31 -35.60 -20.18 51.98
C ASN A 31 -34.63 -19.95 50.82
N ASP A 32 -34.35 -21.03 50.10
CA ASP A 32 -33.58 -21.11 48.91
C ASP A 32 -34.31 -20.36 47.78
N PRO A 33 -33.71 -19.37 47.13
CA PRO A 33 -34.17 -18.93 45.84
C PRO A 33 -33.09 -19.16 44.82
N ALA A 34 -33.51 -19.80 43.77
CA ALA A 34 -32.90 -20.02 42.48
C ALA A 34 -31.76 -19.03 42.15
N ILE A 35 -30.60 -19.58 41.82
CA ILE A 35 -29.46 -18.90 41.21
C ILE A 35 -29.98 -18.31 39.88
N PRO A 36 -29.97 -16.99 39.69
CA PRO A 36 -30.13 -16.46 38.35
C PRO A 36 -28.93 -16.92 37.53
N SER A 37 -29.20 -17.69 36.49
CA SER A 37 -28.23 -17.96 35.42
C SER A 37 -27.71 -16.62 34.93
N VAL A 38 -26.45 -16.32 35.25
CA VAL A 38 -25.68 -15.29 34.55
C VAL A 38 -25.60 -15.78 33.13
N GLU A 39 -26.41 -15.24 32.27
CA GLU A 39 -26.16 -15.26 30.82
C GLU A 39 -24.79 -14.60 30.65
N THR A 40 -23.81 -15.43 30.41
CA THR A 40 -22.53 -14.99 29.91
C THR A 40 -22.84 -14.43 28.53
N GLU A 41 -23.02 -13.12 28.43
CA GLU A 41 -22.96 -12.44 27.16
C GLU A 41 -21.59 -12.79 26.55
N THR A 42 -21.57 -13.72 25.65
CA THR A 42 -20.48 -13.91 24.70
C THR A 42 -20.28 -12.55 24.06
N PRO A 43 -19.08 -11.96 24.03
CA PRO A 43 -18.88 -10.73 23.29
C PRO A 43 -19.32 -11.05 21.86
N SER A 44 -20.42 -10.45 21.45
CA SER A 44 -20.85 -10.40 20.07
C SER A 44 -19.66 -9.82 19.32
N GLY A 45 -18.96 -10.66 18.54
CA GLY A 45 -17.95 -10.17 17.63
C GLY A 45 -18.60 -9.05 16.84
N ASN A 46 -18.06 -7.84 16.94
CA ASN A 46 -18.42 -6.74 16.09
C ASN A 46 -18.18 -7.24 14.66
N SER A 47 -19.23 -7.65 13.98
CA SER A 47 -19.14 -7.83 12.54
C SER A 47 -18.94 -6.42 12.00
N LEU A 48 -17.75 -6.16 11.46
CA LEU A 48 -17.40 -4.91 10.82
C LEU A 48 -18.12 -4.86 9.45
N ASN A 49 -19.44 -4.79 9.46
CA ASN A 49 -20.22 -4.62 8.24
C ASN A 49 -20.31 -3.14 7.91
N THR A 50 -20.07 -2.80 6.65
CA THR A 50 -20.24 -1.42 6.17
C THR A 50 -21.71 -1.06 6.11
N GLU A 51 -22.07 0.10 6.68
CA GLU A 51 -23.39 0.70 6.51
C GLU A 51 -23.40 1.64 5.30
N TYR A 52 -24.43 1.52 4.47
CA TYR A 52 -24.64 2.39 3.31
C TYR A 52 -25.92 3.23 3.52
N PRO A 53 -25.95 4.49 2.98
CA PRO A 53 -24.93 5.14 2.15
C PRO A 53 -23.64 5.41 2.91
N LEU A 54 -22.50 5.11 2.28
CA LEU A 54 -21.18 5.37 2.80
C LEU A 54 -20.59 6.64 2.15
N THR A 55 -20.13 7.59 2.95
CA THR A 55 -19.33 8.71 2.43
C THR A 55 -17.89 8.53 2.82
N ILE A 56 -16.98 8.61 1.85
CA ILE A 56 -15.55 8.41 2.02
C ILE A 56 -14.77 9.52 1.30
N THR A 57 -13.68 9.98 1.92
CA THR A 57 -12.76 10.92 1.26
C THR A 57 -11.79 10.14 0.38
N ASP A 58 -11.80 10.43 -0.90
CA ASP A 58 -10.89 9.84 -1.88
C ASP A 58 -9.47 10.43 -1.81
N SER A 59 -8.55 9.93 -2.61
CA SER A 59 -7.15 10.40 -2.61
C SER A 59 -6.96 11.77 -3.27
N THR A 60 -7.99 12.33 -3.90
CA THR A 60 -7.98 13.69 -4.45
C THR A 60 -8.55 14.72 -3.46
N GLY A 61 -9.05 14.24 -2.30
CA GLY A 61 -9.68 15.07 -1.26
C GLY A 61 -11.16 15.29 -1.47
N ASN A 62 -11.80 14.65 -2.44
CA ASN A 62 -13.23 14.74 -2.67
C ASN A 62 -13.99 13.79 -1.74
N GLU A 63 -15.15 14.22 -1.25
CA GLU A 63 -16.12 13.35 -0.57
C GLU A 63 -16.95 12.60 -1.62
N VAL A 64 -16.82 11.28 -1.65
CA VAL A 64 -17.56 10.41 -2.55
C VAL A 64 -18.60 9.63 -1.74
N THR A 65 -19.86 9.71 -2.13
CA THR A 65 -20.95 8.95 -1.51
C THR A 65 -21.28 7.73 -2.34
N ILE A 66 -21.18 6.57 -1.73
CA ILE A 66 -21.55 5.26 -2.28
C ILE A 66 -22.94 4.93 -1.71
N PRO A 67 -23.99 4.97 -2.51
CA PRO A 67 -25.37 4.94 -2.00
C PRO A 67 -25.78 3.56 -1.46
N GLU A 68 -25.26 2.50 -2.05
CA GLU A 68 -25.57 1.09 -1.72
C GLU A 68 -24.30 0.25 -1.82
N LYS A 69 -24.30 -0.98 -1.32
CA LYS A 69 -23.18 -1.92 -1.49
C LYS A 69 -22.91 -2.13 -2.98
N PRO A 70 -21.69 -1.87 -3.46
CA PRO A 70 -21.36 -2.05 -4.87
C PRO A 70 -21.51 -3.52 -5.28
N MET A 71 -22.06 -3.75 -6.48
CA MET A 71 -22.26 -5.08 -7.04
C MET A 71 -21.55 -5.28 -8.38
N ASN A 72 -21.37 -4.21 -9.16
CA ASN A 72 -20.70 -4.22 -10.45
C ASN A 72 -19.59 -3.17 -10.46
N VAL A 73 -18.37 -3.59 -10.13
CA VAL A 73 -17.25 -2.67 -9.99
C VAL A 73 -16.29 -2.80 -11.16
N VAL A 74 -15.80 -1.67 -11.65
CA VAL A 74 -14.73 -1.62 -12.65
C VAL A 74 -13.45 -1.13 -12.01
N SER A 75 -12.36 -1.87 -12.21
CA SER A 75 -11.01 -1.51 -11.76
C SER A 75 -10.22 -0.87 -12.89
N LEU A 76 -9.66 0.31 -12.65
CA LEU A 76 -8.82 1.02 -13.61
C LEU A 76 -7.32 0.92 -13.34
N ALA A 77 -6.88 0.01 -12.44
CA ALA A 77 -5.44 -0.19 -12.20
C ALA A 77 -5.13 -1.64 -11.78
N PRO A 78 -3.95 -2.19 -12.15
CA PRO A 78 -3.53 -3.52 -11.71
C PRO A 78 -3.53 -3.68 -10.18
N SER A 79 -3.01 -2.70 -9.41
CA SER A 79 -3.00 -2.75 -7.95
C SER A 79 -4.40 -2.83 -7.34
N ILE A 80 -5.37 -2.11 -7.92
CA ILE A 80 -6.77 -2.17 -7.50
C ILE A 80 -7.36 -3.55 -7.82
N THR A 81 -7.15 -4.05 -9.04
CA THR A 81 -7.59 -5.40 -9.45
C THR A 81 -7.04 -6.48 -8.50
N GLU A 82 -5.74 -6.44 -8.22
CA GLU A 82 -5.08 -7.39 -7.31
C GLU A 82 -5.67 -7.31 -5.89
N THR A 83 -6.10 -6.12 -5.46
CA THR A 83 -6.74 -5.94 -4.15
C THR A 83 -8.11 -6.60 -4.09
N PHE A 84 -8.91 -6.61 -5.17
CA PHE A 84 -10.18 -7.37 -5.22
C PHE A 84 -9.95 -8.86 -4.94
N PHE A 85 -8.97 -9.46 -5.62
CA PHE A 85 -8.64 -10.88 -5.41
C PHE A 85 -8.07 -11.14 -4.01
N ALA A 86 -7.24 -10.25 -3.49
CA ALA A 86 -6.69 -10.40 -2.15
C ALA A 86 -7.77 -10.30 -1.06
N LEU A 87 -8.77 -9.46 -1.26
CA LEU A 87 -9.93 -9.31 -0.37
C LEU A 87 -10.93 -10.48 -0.49
N GLY A 88 -10.86 -11.27 -1.57
CA GLY A 88 -11.80 -12.37 -1.84
C GLY A 88 -13.18 -11.88 -2.26
N VAL A 89 -13.24 -10.79 -3.02
CA VAL A 89 -14.46 -10.15 -3.53
C VAL A 89 -14.39 -9.93 -5.06
N GLU A 90 -13.61 -10.76 -5.73
CA GLU A 90 -13.42 -10.71 -7.18
C GLU A 90 -14.69 -10.89 -7.99
N GLU A 91 -15.73 -11.50 -7.42
CA GLU A 91 -17.06 -11.65 -8.06
C GLU A 91 -17.77 -10.31 -8.29
N LEU A 92 -17.37 -9.25 -7.58
CA LEU A 92 -17.89 -7.89 -7.79
C LEU A 92 -17.22 -7.20 -9.00
N LEU A 93 -16.09 -7.73 -9.50
CA LEU A 93 -15.29 -7.09 -10.54
C LEU A 93 -15.79 -7.48 -11.93
N VAL A 94 -16.50 -6.58 -12.59
CA VAL A 94 -17.08 -6.79 -13.92
C VAL A 94 -16.21 -6.28 -15.07
N GLY A 95 -15.23 -5.40 -14.78
CA GLY A 95 -14.32 -4.84 -15.79
C GLY A 95 -12.97 -4.47 -15.22
N ARG A 96 -11.93 -4.58 -16.07
CA ARG A 96 -10.54 -4.27 -15.69
C ARG A 96 -9.79 -3.65 -16.88
N THR A 97 -8.66 -3.01 -16.63
CA THR A 97 -7.79 -2.53 -17.72
C THR A 97 -7.02 -3.68 -18.38
N GLU A 98 -6.53 -3.47 -19.59
CA GLU A 98 -5.71 -4.45 -20.33
C GLU A 98 -4.38 -4.79 -19.64
N TYR A 99 -3.91 -3.92 -18.71
CA TYR A 99 -2.67 -4.14 -17.94
C TYR A 99 -2.87 -5.01 -16.69
N CYS A 100 -4.12 -5.36 -16.35
CA CYS A 100 -4.41 -6.26 -15.24
C CYS A 100 -4.22 -7.72 -15.68
N ASP A 101 -3.12 -8.34 -15.24
CA ASP A 101 -2.67 -9.67 -15.66
C ASP A 101 -2.47 -10.64 -14.47
N TYR A 102 -2.74 -10.18 -13.25
CA TYR A 102 -2.59 -10.98 -12.03
C TYR A 102 -3.82 -10.84 -11.11
N PRO A 103 -4.25 -11.96 -10.49
CA PRO A 103 -3.85 -13.34 -10.79
C PRO A 103 -4.32 -13.79 -12.17
N SER A 104 -3.97 -15.02 -12.62
CA SER A 104 -4.30 -15.51 -13.97
C SER A 104 -5.79 -15.51 -14.29
N GLU A 105 -6.63 -15.66 -13.26
CA GLU A 105 -8.10 -15.64 -13.30
C GLU A 105 -8.67 -14.33 -13.82
N VAL A 106 -7.93 -13.24 -13.68
CA VAL A 106 -8.32 -11.90 -14.18
C VAL A 106 -8.55 -11.88 -15.69
N SER A 107 -7.94 -12.83 -16.42
CA SER A 107 -8.12 -12.97 -17.87
C SER A 107 -9.57 -13.25 -18.28
N GLY A 108 -10.40 -13.79 -17.37
CA GLY A 108 -11.84 -14.02 -17.58
C GLY A 108 -12.71 -12.77 -17.42
N ILE A 109 -12.17 -11.67 -16.92
CA ILE A 109 -12.88 -10.41 -16.67
C ILE A 109 -12.74 -9.51 -17.90
N GLU A 110 -13.82 -8.83 -18.26
CA GLU A 110 -13.88 -7.99 -19.45
C GLU A 110 -12.87 -6.85 -19.42
N SER A 111 -12.14 -6.64 -20.52
CA SER A 111 -11.22 -5.53 -20.65
C SER A 111 -11.93 -4.27 -21.13
N ILE A 112 -11.74 -3.16 -20.41
CA ILE A 112 -12.34 -1.85 -20.72
C ILE A 112 -11.33 -0.87 -21.33
N GLY A 113 -10.20 -1.36 -21.86
CA GLY A 113 -9.13 -0.53 -22.41
C GLY A 113 -8.06 -0.17 -21.40
N THR A 114 -7.47 1.02 -21.52
CA THR A 114 -6.39 1.49 -20.64
C THR A 114 -6.89 2.39 -19.53
N LEU A 115 -6.07 2.64 -18.50
CA LEU A 115 -6.35 3.64 -17.47
C LEU A 115 -6.50 5.05 -18.06
N GLN A 116 -5.68 5.39 -19.05
CA GLN A 116 -5.67 6.75 -19.66
C GLN A 116 -6.79 6.95 -20.66
N GLU A 117 -7.25 5.87 -21.30
CA GLU A 117 -8.30 5.87 -22.31
C GLU A 117 -9.26 4.70 -22.07
N PRO A 118 -10.03 4.74 -20.95
CA PRO A 118 -11.02 3.73 -20.67
C PRO A 118 -12.21 3.85 -21.64
N ASN A 119 -12.75 2.73 -22.06
CA ASN A 119 -13.95 2.69 -22.89
C ASN A 119 -15.19 2.93 -22.02
N ILE A 120 -15.64 4.21 -21.97
CA ILE A 120 -16.77 4.64 -21.15
C ILE A 120 -18.08 3.95 -21.54
N GLU A 121 -18.31 3.71 -22.84
CA GLU A 121 -19.50 3.02 -23.33
C GLU A 121 -19.55 1.59 -22.80
N LYS A 122 -18.41 0.89 -22.84
CA LYS A 122 -18.29 -0.46 -22.33
C LYS A 122 -18.48 -0.54 -20.81
N ILE A 123 -17.97 0.43 -20.06
CA ILE A 123 -18.18 0.53 -18.62
C ILE A 123 -19.69 0.66 -18.32
N ALA A 124 -20.40 1.48 -19.08
CA ALA A 124 -21.84 1.63 -18.95
C ALA A 124 -22.61 0.35 -19.37
N GLU A 125 -22.17 -0.35 -20.43
CA GLU A 125 -22.76 -1.64 -20.86
C GLU A 125 -22.60 -2.75 -19.81
N LEU A 126 -21.55 -2.68 -18.99
CA LEU A 126 -21.34 -3.59 -17.86
C LEU A 126 -22.23 -3.25 -16.64
N GLU A 127 -23.08 -2.23 -16.75
CA GLU A 127 -23.95 -1.77 -15.68
C GLU A 127 -23.17 -1.46 -14.39
N ALA A 128 -21.94 -0.87 -14.54
CA ALA A 128 -21.08 -0.54 -13.41
C ALA A 128 -21.76 0.48 -12.48
N ASP A 129 -21.78 0.18 -11.20
CA ASP A 129 -22.26 1.09 -10.14
C ASP A 129 -21.10 1.87 -9.49
N LEU A 130 -19.88 1.31 -9.54
CA LEU A 130 -18.67 1.93 -9.02
C LEU A 130 -17.48 1.70 -9.97
N VAL A 131 -16.70 2.74 -10.17
CA VAL A 131 -15.37 2.68 -10.81
C VAL A 131 -14.33 3.05 -9.78
N ILE A 132 -13.35 2.18 -9.54
CA ILE A 132 -12.20 2.47 -8.68
C ILE A 132 -10.99 2.74 -9.58
N ALA A 133 -10.51 3.98 -9.55
CA ALA A 133 -9.32 4.45 -10.27
C ALA A 133 -8.13 4.64 -9.33
N SER A 134 -6.93 4.74 -9.88
CA SER A 134 -5.71 5.07 -9.16
C SER A 134 -5.00 6.26 -9.83
N THR A 135 -3.67 6.32 -9.77
CA THR A 135 -2.86 7.38 -10.38
C THR A 135 -3.15 7.57 -11.87
N HIS A 136 -2.93 8.76 -12.38
CA HIS A 136 -3.03 9.11 -13.81
C HIS A 136 -4.43 9.02 -14.43
N PHE A 137 -5.49 8.90 -13.63
CA PHE A 137 -6.86 8.93 -14.15
C PHE A 137 -7.25 10.36 -14.56
N LYS A 138 -7.79 10.49 -15.78
CA LYS A 138 -8.13 11.81 -16.35
C LYS A 138 -9.46 12.32 -15.81
N GLU A 139 -9.48 13.57 -15.34
CA GLU A 139 -10.69 14.26 -14.87
C GLU A 139 -11.83 14.26 -15.92
N GLU A 140 -11.49 14.32 -17.22
CA GLU A 140 -12.50 14.26 -18.30
C GLU A 140 -13.22 12.90 -18.33
N ALA A 141 -12.49 11.79 -18.11
CA ALA A 141 -13.09 10.47 -18.05
C ALA A 141 -13.96 10.31 -16.80
N GLN A 142 -13.50 10.83 -15.66
CA GLN A 142 -14.29 10.87 -14.42
C GLN A 142 -15.64 11.58 -14.63
N LYS A 143 -15.64 12.78 -15.18
CA LYS A 143 -16.87 13.56 -15.44
C LYS A 143 -17.86 12.82 -16.35
N LYS A 144 -17.36 12.16 -17.39
CA LYS A 144 -18.22 11.37 -18.29
C LYS A 144 -18.89 10.18 -17.58
N LEU A 145 -18.18 9.51 -16.67
CA LEU A 145 -18.75 8.43 -15.87
C LEU A 145 -19.81 8.95 -14.90
N GLU A 146 -19.52 10.06 -14.21
CA GLU A 146 -20.44 10.71 -13.28
C GLU A 146 -21.72 11.23 -13.99
N GLU A 147 -21.61 11.76 -15.21
CA GLU A 147 -22.76 12.15 -16.05
C GLU A 147 -23.67 10.97 -16.41
N LEU A 148 -23.12 9.75 -16.45
CA LEU A 148 -23.88 8.51 -16.64
C LEU A 148 -24.44 7.93 -15.32
N GLY A 149 -24.20 8.62 -14.18
CA GLY A 149 -24.64 8.17 -12.87
C GLY A 149 -23.76 7.10 -12.24
N ILE A 150 -22.57 6.86 -12.78
CA ILE A 150 -21.61 5.89 -12.25
C ILE A 150 -20.75 6.59 -11.20
N THR A 151 -20.69 6.02 -9.98
CA THR A 151 -19.83 6.54 -8.91
C THR A 151 -18.36 6.30 -9.25
N VAL A 152 -17.51 7.31 -9.08
CA VAL A 152 -16.06 7.19 -9.28
C VAL A 152 -15.33 7.44 -7.97
N LEU A 153 -14.45 6.52 -7.58
CA LEU A 153 -13.61 6.61 -6.39
C LEU A 153 -12.14 6.54 -6.81
N VAL A 154 -11.36 7.59 -6.51
CA VAL A 154 -9.94 7.64 -6.83
C VAL A 154 -9.12 7.27 -5.60
N LEU A 155 -8.39 6.14 -5.66
CA LEU A 155 -7.55 5.65 -4.58
C LEU A 155 -6.09 5.58 -5.03
N ASN A 156 -5.29 6.53 -4.53
CA ASN A 156 -3.85 6.63 -4.81
C ASN A 156 -3.06 6.42 -3.51
N PRO A 157 -2.10 5.51 -3.46
CA PRO A 157 -1.28 5.24 -2.28
C PRO A 157 -0.25 6.33 -1.94
N ASN A 158 -0.16 7.43 -2.72
CA ASN A 158 0.76 8.54 -2.47
C ASN A 158 2.22 8.11 -2.29
N ASP A 159 2.65 7.11 -3.06
CA ASP A 159 4.02 6.60 -3.08
C ASP A 159 4.58 6.28 -1.67
N SER A 160 3.81 5.52 -0.88
CA SER A 160 4.23 5.07 0.45
C SER A 160 3.58 3.75 0.86
N PHE A 161 4.22 3.00 1.75
CA PHE A 161 3.61 1.79 2.35
C PHE A 161 2.33 2.11 3.10
N GLU A 162 2.32 3.19 3.88
CA GLU A 162 1.16 3.65 4.64
C GLU A 162 -0.01 3.98 3.72
N GLY A 163 0.28 4.60 2.57
CA GLY A 163 -0.72 4.87 1.54
C GLY A 163 -1.30 3.60 0.93
N VAL A 164 -0.47 2.57 0.70
CA VAL A 164 -0.96 1.26 0.24
C VAL A 164 -1.88 0.62 1.28
N TYR A 165 -1.51 0.68 2.56
CA TYR A 165 -2.35 0.18 3.66
C TYR A 165 -3.69 0.93 3.73
N ASP A 166 -3.66 2.25 3.56
CA ASP A 166 -4.88 3.09 3.53
C ASP A 166 -5.79 2.71 2.34
N VAL A 167 -5.22 2.52 1.15
CA VAL A 167 -5.99 2.10 -0.04
C VAL A 167 -6.65 0.74 0.19
N ILE A 168 -5.91 -0.26 0.70
CA ILE A 168 -6.45 -1.59 1.01
C ILE A 168 -7.56 -1.49 2.06
N GLY A 169 -7.36 -0.70 3.13
CA GLY A 169 -8.36 -0.47 4.17
C GLY A 169 -9.62 0.21 3.64
N LYS A 170 -9.48 1.23 2.81
CA LYS A 170 -10.60 1.91 2.15
C LYS A 170 -11.37 0.97 1.22
N MET A 171 -10.67 0.18 0.41
CA MET A 171 -11.31 -0.84 -0.43
C MET A 171 -12.04 -1.87 0.41
N GLY A 172 -11.45 -2.33 1.53
CA GLY A 172 -12.13 -3.21 2.48
C GLY A 172 -13.42 -2.61 3.01
N THR A 173 -13.42 -1.32 3.35
CA THR A 173 -14.62 -0.61 3.80
C THR A 173 -15.67 -0.48 2.69
N VAL A 174 -15.26 -0.04 1.51
CA VAL A 174 -16.15 0.19 0.35
C VAL A 174 -16.79 -1.09 -0.17
N LEU A 175 -16.10 -2.23 -0.06
CA LEU A 175 -16.53 -3.53 -0.59
C LEU A 175 -17.07 -4.47 0.51
N ASP A 176 -17.22 -3.97 1.75
CA ASP A 176 -17.70 -4.74 2.91
C ASP A 176 -16.82 -5.96 3.22
N ALA A 177 -15.50 -5.75 3.20
CA ALA A 177 -14.46 -6.75 3.43
C ALA A 177 -13.38 -6.29 4.44
N GLN A 178 -13.77 -5.51 5.46
CA GLN A 178 -12.86 -4.84 6.40
C GLN A 178 -11.95 -5.81 7.14
N SER A 179 -12.49 -6.91 7.67
CA SER A 179 -11.69 -7.89 8.41
C SER A 179 -10.58 -8.51 7.56
N LYS A 180 -10.86 -8.74 6.26
CA LYS A 180 -9.86 -9.25 5.34
C LYS A 180 -8.82 -8.21 4.97
N ALA A 181 -9.24 -6.94 4.83
CA ALA A 181 -8.31 -5.84 4.62
C ALA A 181 -7.36 -5.64 5.80
N GLU A 182 -7.85 -5.71 7.04
CA GLU A 182 -7.03 -5.65 8.25
C GLU A 182 -6.00 -6.80 8.28
N GLU A 183 -6.43 -8.04 8.01
CA GLU A 183 -5.53 -9.21 7.94
C GLU A 183 -4.40 -9.00 6.92
N ILE A 184 -4.72 -8.50 5.72
CA ILE A 184 -3.75 -8.23 4.66
C ILE A 184 -2.76 -7.16 5.11
N VAL A 185 -3.26 -6.03 5.62
CA VAL A 185 -2.43 -4.90 6.06
C VAL A 185 -1.49 -5.33 7.19
N ASP A 186 -1.98 -6.07 8.17
CA ASP A 186 -1.16 -6.55 9.29
C ASP A 186 -0.06 -7.50 8.80
N SER A 187 -0.40 -8.45 7.91
CA SER A 187 0.59 -9.35 7.29
C SER A 187 1.66 -8.59 6.49
N MET A 188 1.26 -7.55 5.75
CA MET A 188 2.20 -6.70 5.02
C MET A 188 3.14 -5.94 5.96
N LYS A 189 2.61 -5.34 7.03
CA LYS A 189 3.40 -4.63 8.05
C LYS A 189 4.40 -5.56 8.74
N GLU A 190 3.97 -6.75 9.13
CA GLU A 190 4.85 -7.76 9.74
C GLU A 190 5.99 -8.14 8.79
N LYS A 191 5.69 -8.37 7.51
CA LYS A 191 6.70 -8.70 6.50
C LYS A 191 7.69 -7.54 6.29
N VAL A 192 7.22 -6.32 6.13
CA VAL A 192 8.08 -5.12 5.97
C VAL A 192 8.99 -4.98 7.18
N SER A 193 8.45 -5.03 8.41
CA SER A 193 9.25 -4.94 9.64
C SER A 193 10.28 -6.08 9.76
N SER A 194 9.90 -7.29 9.37
CA SER A 194 10.82 -8.44 9.37
C SER A 194 11.98 -8.26 8.39
N VAL A 195 11.73 -7.69 7.22
CA VAL A 195 12.79 -7.39 6.23
C VAL A 195 13.73 -6.32 6.78
N GLU A 196 13.19 -5.21 7.30
CA GLU A 196 13.98 -4.13 7.88
C GLU A 196 14.90 -4.59 9.04
N GLU A 197 14.38 -5.45 9.92
CA GLU A 197 15.19 -6.00 11.01
C GLU A 197 16.29 -6.93 10.51
N LYS A 198 16.04 -7.73 9.47
CA LYS A 198 17.05 -8.61 8.87
C LYS A 198 18.19 -7.85 8.22
N VAL A 199 17.89 -6.74 7.51
CA VAL A 199 18.93 -5.97 6.79
C VAL A 199 19.71 -5.02 7.67
N LYS A 200 19.23 -4.72 8.86
CA LYS A 200 19.77 -3.72 9.78
C LYS A 200 21.26 -3.89 10.12
N GLU A 201 21.70 -5.14 10.24
CA GLU A 201 23.10 -5.47 10.58
C GLU A 201 23.93 -5.85 9.34
N LEU A 202 23.33 -5.82 8.14
CA LEU A 202 24.03 -6.13 6.90
C LEU A 202 24.79 -4.91 6.38
N SER A 203 25.74 -5.16 5.48
CA SER A 203 26.41 -4.07 4.74
C SER A 203 25.43 -3.37 3.81
N SER A 204 25.62 -2.07 3.57
CA SER A 204 24.78 -1.27 2.70
C SER A 204 25.45 -1.06 1.33
N PRO A 205 25.24 -1.93 0.34
CA PRO A 205 25.83 -1.75 -0.99
C PRO A 205 25.18 -0.61 -1.73
N SER A 206 25.94 0.02 -2.64
CA SER A 206 25.42 1.01 -3.56
C SER A 206 24.59 0.33 -4.66
N VAL A 207 23.40 0.88 -4.91
CA VAL A 207 22.36 0.27 -5.76
C VAL A 207 21.90 1.25 -6.84
N TYR A 208 21.73 0.77 -8.06
CA TYR A 208 21.07 1.46 -9.15
C TYR A 208 19.86 0.65 -9.65
N TYR A 209 18.71 1.28 -9.72
CA TYR A 209 17.47 0.69 -10.22
C TYR A 209 17.21 1.13 -11.66
N VAL A 210 17.16 0.21 -12.60
CA VAL A 210 16.94 0.52 -14.02
C VAL A 210 15.46 0.58 -14.34
N VAL A 211 14.95 1.78 -14.61
CA VAL A 211 13.61 2.00 -15.18
C VAL A 211 13.66 2.06 -16.69
N GLY A 212 14.68 2.68 -17.25
CA GLY A 212 14.97 2.75 -18.69
C GLY A 212 16.43 3.01 -18.94
N TYR A 213 16.90 2.66 -20.15
CA TYR A 213 18.31 2.83 -20.53
C TYR A 213 18.48 2.94 -22.05
N GLY A 214 19.62 3.46 -22.49
CA GLY A 214 20.05 3.43 -23.88
C GLY A 214 19.50 4.58 -24.73
N GLU A 215 19.05 4.28 -25.94
CA GLU A 215 18.73 5.28 -26.96
C GLU A 215 17.66 6.31 -26.50
N TYR A 216 16.74 5.89 -25.65
CA TYR A 216 15.66 6.75 -25.17
C TYR A 216 15.97 7.48 -23.87
N GLY A 217 17.21 7.39 -23.38
CA GLY A 217 17.69 8.00 -22.14
C GLY A 217 17.70 7.05 -20.96
N ASP A 218 18.37 7.50 -19.90
CA ASP A 218 18.47 6.78 -18.64
C ASP A 218 17.41 7.25 -17.68
N TYR A 219 16.66 6.30 -17.15
CA TYR A 219 15.65 6.52 -16.13
C TYR A 219 15.88 5.58 -14.96
N THR A 220 15.80 6.14 -13.77
CA THR A 220 16.00 5.43 -12.50
C THR A 220 15.09 6.01 -11.43
N ALA A 221 15.07 5.38 -10.27
CA ALA A 221 14.39 5.89 -9.10
C ALA A 221 15.30 6.87 -8.35
N GLY A 222 15.21 8.17 -8.65
CA GLY A 222 15.95 9.22 -7.93
C GLY A 222 15.29 9.59 -6.62
N LYS A 223 15.87 10.60 -5.96
CA LYS A 223 15.40 11.15 -4.69
C LYS A 223 13.92 11.51 -4.72
N GLY A 224 13.23 11.16 -3.64
CA GLY A 224 11.80 11.45 -3.48
C GLY A 224 10.87 10.50 -4.23
N THR A 225 11.40 9.46 -4.89
CA THR A 225 10.58 8.38 -5.44
C THR A 225 10.37 7.29 -4.40
N PHE A 226 9.23 6.60 -4.47
CA PHE A 226 8.93 5.50 -3.56
C PHE A 226 9.92 4.34 -3.68
N ILE A 227 10.40 4.05 -4.89
CA ILE A 227 11.41 3.00 -5.10
C ILE A 227 12.74 3.38 -4.43
N SER A 228 13.13 4.68 -4.43
CA SER A 228 14.30 5.14 -3.68
C SER A 228 14.15 4.86 -2.19
N GLU A 229 13.00 5.19 -1.59
CA GLU A 229 12.70 4.86 -0.19
C GLU A 229 12.79 3.34 0.06
N MET A 230 12.23 2.53 -0.85
CA MET A 230 12.29 1.06 -0.72
C MET A 230 13.73 0.53 -0.75
N ILE A 231 14.60 1.07 -1.62
CA ILE A 231 16.02 0.68 -1.68
C ILE A 231 16.70 0.98 -0.34
N GLU A 232 16.48 2.16 0.22
CA GLU A 232 17.09 2.58 1.49
C GLU A 232 16.57 1.72 2.66
N ARG A 233 15.26 1.53 2.75
CA ARG A 233 14.63 0.67 3.77
C ARG A 233 15.05 -0.80 3.64
N ALA A 234 15.36 -1.26 2.42
CA ALA A 234 15.93 -2.57 2.16
C ALA A 234 17.45 -2.64 2.45
N GLY A 235 18.06 -1.60 3.03
CA GLY A 235 19.45 -1.58 3.44
C GLY A 235 20.45 -1.24 2.32
N GLY A 236 20.00 -0.81 1.14
CA GLY A 236 20.85 -0.32 0.05
C GLY A 236 21.12 1.18 0.15
N ILE A 237 22.12 1.65 -0.60
CA ILE A 237 22.38 3.08 -0.83
C ILE A 237 22.01 3.39 -2.27
N ASN A 238 20.96 4.19 -2.48
CA ASN A 238 20.56 4.57 -3.83
C ASN A 238 21.56 5.56 -4.44
N VAL A 239 22.28 5.16 -5.50
CA VAL A 239 23.27 6.06 -6.15
C VAL A 239 22.62 7.23 -6.88
N ALA A 240 21.33 7.17 -7.13
CA ALA A 240 20.58 8.23 -7.80
C ALA A 240 19.93 9.23 -6.82
N ASP A 241 20.22 9.18 -5.53
CA ASP A 241 19.70 10.14 -4.52
C ASP A 241 20.26 11.57 -4.70
N ASP A 242 21.18 11.76 -5.63
CA ASP A 242 21.72 13.06 -6.04
C ASP A 242 20.86 13.80 -7.09
N VAL A 243 19.79 13.15 -7.59
CA VAL A 243 18.81 13.74 -8.54
C VAL A 243 17.40 13.53 -8.04
N GLU A 244 16.51 14.49 -8.29
CA GLU A 244 15.08 14.35 -8.00
C GLU A 244 14.34 13.68 -9.18
N GLY A 245 13.38 12.79 -8.87
CA GLY A 245 12.51 12.15 -9.86
C GLY A 245 13.20 11.02 -10.62
N TRP A 246 12.99 10.93 -11.92
CA TRP A 246 13.25 9.71 -12.70
C TRP A 246 14.38 9.82 -13.73
N SER A 247 14.80 11.03 -14.09
CA SER A 247 15.79 11.23 -15.17
C SER A 247 17.22 11.15 -14.64
N TYR A 248 18.06 10.38 -15.31
CA TYR A 248 19.45 10.20 -14.96
C TYR A 248 20.35 10.34 -16.19
N SER A 249 21.67 10.11 -16.06
CA SER A 249 22.56 10.03 -17.20
C SER A 249 23.58 8.91 -17.07
N LEU A 250 23.99 8.35 -18.20
CA LEU A 250 25.02 7.32 -18.24
C LEU A 250 26.35 7.80 -17.63
N GLU A 251 26.71 9.09 -17.84
CA GLU A 251 27.93 9.66 -17.27
C GLU A 251 27.91 9.59 -15.73
N LYS A 252 26.79 9.97 -15.10
CA LYS A 252 26.63 9.86 -13.65
C LYS A 252 26.64 8.41 -13.19
N LEU A 253 25.98 7.52 -13.93
CA LEU A 253 25.98 6.09 -13.60
C LEU A 253 27.39 5.50 -13.63
N VAL A 254 28.21 5.87 -14.60
CA VAL A 254 29.63 5.47 -14.71
C VAL A 254 30.46 6.09 -13.60
N GLU A 255 30.20 7.35 -13.23
CA GLU A 255 30.91 8.04 -12.13
C GLU A 255 30.62 7.37 -10.77
N HIS A 256 29.38 7.02 -10.51
CA HIS A 256 28.98 6.38 -9.25
C HIS A 256 29.32 4.89 -9.19
N ASP A 257 29.40 4.21 -10.32
CA ASP A 257 29.75 2.78 -10.50
C ASP A 257 29.15 1.88 -9.40
N PRO A 258 27.82 1.68 -9.38
CA PRO A 258 27.13 0.99 -8.29
C PRO A 258 27.59 -0.45 -8.14
N GLN A 259 27.55 -0.96 -6.90
CA GLN A 259 27.89 -2.35 -6.58
C GLN A 259 26.82 -3.34 -7.06
N ILE A 260 25.55 -2.92 -7.06
CA ILE A 260 24.39 -3.75 -7.48
C ILE A 260 23.58 -2.96 -8.48
N ILE A 261 23.17 -3.61 -9.56
CA ILE A 261 22.23 -3.05 -10.53
C ILE A 261 20.99 -3.94 -10.53
N LEU A 262 19.82 -3.32 -10.37
CA LEU A 262 18.52 -3.97 -10.37
C LEU A 262 17.82 -3.71 -11.71
N VAL A 263 17.40 -4.75 -12.39
CA VAL A 263 16.71 -4.67 -13.67
C VAL A 263 15.41 -5.47 -13.63
N SER A 264 14.43 -5.09 -14.43
CA SER A 264 13.23 -5.90 -14.61
C SER A 264 13.56 -7.27 -15.21
N LYS A 265 12.91 -8.33 -14.70
CA LYS A 265 12.97 -9.68 -15.29
C LYS A 265 12.23 -9.80 -16.62
N TYR A 266 11.47 -8.77 -17.01
CA TYR A 266 10.66 -8.75 -18.23
C TYR A 266 11.44 -8.15 -19.41
N TYR A 267 10.96 -8.44 -20.63
CA TYR A 267 11.43 -7.83 -21.89
C TYR A 267 12.93 -8.01 -22.16
N GLU A 268 13.54 -9.08 -21.62
CA GLU A 268 14.99 -9.32 -21.77
C GLU A 268 15.86 -8.14 -21.32
N THR A 269 15.36 -7.35 -20.34
CA THR A 269 16.01 -6.11 -19.89
C THR A 269 17.46 -6.35 -19.45
N LYS A 270 17.74 -7.44 -18.73
CA LYS A 270 19.10 -7.77 -18.29
C LYS A 270 20.05 -7.98 -19.47
N SER A 271 19.69 -8.84 -20.41
CA SER A 271 20.54 -9.15 -21.58
C SER A 271 20.78 -7.91 -22.46
N GLY A 272 19.76 -7.06 -22.62
CA GLY A 272 19.88 -5.80 -23.32
C GLY A 272 20.82 -4.83 -22.60
N PHE A 273 20.61 -4.61 -21.30
CA PHE A 273 21.41 -3.69 -20.49
C PHE A 273 22.90 -4.05 -20.49
N ILE A 274 23.25 -5.30 -20.17
CA ILE A 274 24.65 -5.74 -20.07
C ILE A 274 25.40 -5.77 -21.42
N SER A 275 24.66 -5.81 -22.55
CA SER A 275 25.26 -5.82 -23.89
C SER A 275 25.39 -4.42 -24.50
N THR A 276 24.70 -3.42 -23.94
CA THR A 276 24.68 -2.05 -24.48
C THR A 276 25.99 -1.32 -24.19
N GLU A 277 26.50 -0.59 -25.19
CA GLU A 277 27.73 0.21 -25.07
C GLU A 277 27.61 1.23 -23.92
N GLY A 278 28.67 1.37 -23.15
CA GLY A 278 28.71 2.20 -21.96
C GLY A 278 28.35 1.44 -20.66
N TYR A 279 27.26 0.68 -20.63
CA TYR A 279 26.83 -0.06 -19.42
C TYR A 279 27.68 -1.32 -19.17
N LYS A 280 28.12 -1.99 -20.24
CA LYS A 280 28.96 -3.20 -20.15
C LYS A 280 30.31 -2.96 -19.43
N GLU A 281 30.73 -1.69 -19.28
CA GLU A 281 31.95 -1.32 -18.60
C GLU A 281 31.79 -1.14 -17.09
N LEU A 282 30.55 -1.08 -16.58
CA LEU A 282 30.26 -0.96 -15.15
C LEU A 282 30.80 -2.18 -14.37
N THR A 283 31.29 -1.92 -13.15
CA THR A 283 31.85 -2.96 -12.27
C THR A 283 30.80 -4.02 -11.96
N ALA A 284 29.56 -3.63 -11.65
CA ALA A 284 28.48 -4.56 -11.39
C ALA A 284 28.17 -5.50 -12.58
N VAL A 285 28.35 -5.03 -13.82
CA VAL A 285 28.19 -5.88 -15.02
C VAL A 285 29.32 -6.88 -15.12
N LYS A 286 30.58 -6.45 -14.93
CA LYS A 286 31.78 -7.32 -14.98
C LYS A 286 31.80 -8.36 -13.86
N GLU A 287 31.21 -8.04 -12.69
CA GLU A 287 31.13 -8.93 -11.53
C GLU A 287 29.82 -9.75 -11.48
N GLU A 288 29.01 -9.73 -12.54
CA GLU A 288 27.72 -10.42 -12.64
C GLU A 288 26.71 -10.05 -11.56
N LYS A 289 26.81 -8.82 -11.03
CA LYS A 289 25.92 -8.26 -9.98
C LYS A 289 24.74 -7.43 -10.55
N VAL A 290 24.32 -7.78 -11.76
CA VAL A 290 23.05 -7.29 -12.35
C VAL A 290 21.95 -8.28 -11.99
N MET A 291 21.08 -7.87 -11.07
CA MET A 291 20.05 -8.73 -10.49
C MET A 291 18.71 -8.46 -11.15
N GLU A 292 18.03 -9.53 -11.54
CA GLU A 292 16.66 -9.45 -12.07
C GLU A 292 15.65 -9.46 -10.93
N ILE A 293 14.70 -8.53 -10.98
CA ILE A 293 13.58 -8.46 -10.05
C ILE A 293 12.24 -8.48 -10.81
N ASP A 294 11.21 -8.94 -10.13
CA ASP A 294 9.84 -8.80 -10.62
C ASP A 294 9.37 -7.36 -10.42
N SER A 295 9.54 -6.52 -11.45
CA SER A 295 9.15 -5.12 -11.37
C SER A 295 7.65 -4.93 -11.10
N ASN A 296 6.78 -5.87 -11.49
CA ASN A 296 5.36 -5.81 -11.16
C ASN A 296 5.08 -5.85 -9.64
N LEU A 297 5.97 -6.45 -8.84
CA LEU A 297 5.86 -6.44 -7.38
C LEU A 297 6.27 -5.10 -6.76
N ILE A 298 7.12 -4.34 -7.46
CA ILE A 298 7.65 -3.05 -7.00
C ILE A 298 6.78 -1.90 -7.52
N ASP A 299 6.44 -1.93 -8.83
CA ASP A 299 5.75 -0.83 -9.51
C ASP A 299 4.25 -0.80 -9.19
N ARG A 300 3.65 -1.95 -8.80
CA ARG A 300 2.24 -2.05 -8.45
C ARG A 300 2.07 -1.90 -6.94
N GLN A 301 1.71 -0.72 -6.51
CA GLN A 301 1.50 -0.38 -5.11
C GLN A 301 0.17 -0.98 -4.61
N GLY A 302 0.21 -2.26 -4.29
CA GLY A 302 -0.95 -3.08 -3.90
C GLY A 302 -0.58 -4.18 -2.88
N PRO A 303 -1.41 -5.21 -2.72
CA PRO A 303 -1.25 -6.23 -1.67
C PRO A 303 0.07 -7.01 -1.72
N ARG A 304 0.70 -7.12 -2.90
CA ARG A 304 1.96 -7.84 -3.09
C ARG A 304 3.21 -6.97 -2.89
N LEU A 305 3.06 -5.69 -2.53
CA LEU A 305 4.19 -4.78 -2.38
C LEU A 305 5.18 -5.23 -1.31
N ALA A 306 4.70 -5.82 -0.22
CA ALA A 306 5.57 -6.36 0.83
C ALA A 306 6.41 -7.56 0.34
N ASP A 307 5.89 -8.37 -0.59
CA ASP A 307 6.67 -9.43 -1.26
C ASP A 307 7.72 -8.83 -2.19
N GLY A 308 7.37 -7.74 -2.89
CA GLY A 308 8.30 -6.96 -3.71
C GLY A 308 9.43 -6.37 -2.87
N PHE A 309 9.13 -5.83 -1.71
CA PHE A 309 10.12 -5.30 -0.78
C PHE A 309 11.08 -6.38 -0.26
N GLU A 310 10.57 -7.56 0.09
CA GLU A 310 11.41 -8.69 0.46
C GLU A 310 12.29 -9.16 -0.71
N ALA A 311 11.74 -9.22 -1.92
CA ALA A 311 12.49 -9.59 -3.12
C ALA A 311 13.60 -8.57 -3.44
N LEU A 312 13.32 -7.27 -3.24
CA LEU A 312 14.30 -6.20 -3.37
C LEU A 312 15.46 -6.36 -2.39
N ALA A 313 15.17 -6.59 -1.10
CA ALA A 313 16.18 -6.83 -0.08
C ALA A 313 17.04 -8.06 -0.40
N LYS A 314 16.41 -9.16 -0.87
CA LYS A 314 17.13 -10.37 -1.33
C LYS A 314 18.05 -10.09 -2.52
N ALA A 315 17.62 -9.27 -3.47
CA ALA A 315 18.44 -8.91 -4.62
C ALA A 315 19.64 -8.02 -4.23
N ILE A 316 19.44 -7.12 -3.26
CA ILE A 316 20.49 -6.23 -2.76
C ILE A 316 21.54 -6.99 -1.93
N HIS A 317 21.11 -7.86 -1.01
CA HIS A 317 22.03 -8.53 -0.06
C HIS A 317 22.41 -9.97 -0.47
N GLN A 318 21.72 -10.54 -1.47
CA GLN A 318 22.02 -11.86 -2.02
C GLN A 318 22.15 -12.95 -0.91
N ASP A 319 23.29 -13.61 -0.81
CA ASP A 319 23.54 -14.71 0.14
C ASP A 319 23.54 -14.26 1.62
N ASP A 320 23.72 -12.98 1.90
CA ASP A 320 23.71 -12.41 3.25
C ASP A 320 22.28 -12.27 3.81
N PHE A 321 21.27 -12.22 2.94
CA PHE A 321 19.85 -12.18 3.33
C PHE A 321 19.33 -13.59 3.66
N ARG A 322 19.33 -13.97 4.94
CA ARG A 322 18.91 -15.29 5.42
C ARG A 322 17.72 -15.25 6.37
#